data_6ae534ae5733dff72dc417e79ee36182
#
_entry.id   6ae534ae5733dff72dc417e79ee36182
#
_cell.length_a   1.000
_cell.length_b   1.000
_cell.length_c   1.000
_cell.angle_alpha   90.00
_cell.angle_beta   90.00
_cell.angle_gamma   90.00
#
_symmetry.space_group_name_H-M   'P 1'
#
loop_
_entity.id
_entity.type
_entity.pdbx_description
1 polymer ?
#
loop_
_entity_poly.entity_id
_entity_poly.type
_entity_poly.pdbx_seq_one_letter_code
_entity_poly.pdbx_strand_id
1 'polypeptide(L)'
;MSKSRGNAVTYCQFSSGRRIGLPGLALLGAMLVMPAMAAEPIVFAPAPAADIAPGDGSLQTAVLSGGCFWGVQGVYEHVKGVTKVWAGYAGGSAATAQYETVSGGNTGHAESVKITYDPKQITYGKILQIFFSVATNPTELNYQGPDEGTQYRSEIWAMNADQARVAKAYIAQVDAAHLFSAPIVTRVDPYRGFYPAEDYHQDFLVHNPDYDYIAYNDIPKVQGLQKLFPGIYASTPVLALPGKSAS
;
A
#
# COMPACT_ATOMS: atom_id res chain seq x y z
N MET A 1 -39.34 -13.98 -12.09
CA MET A 1 -39.88 -12.91 -11.24
C MET A 1 -39.14 -12.96 -9.91
N SER A 2 -38.20 -12.08 -9.64
CA SER A 2 -37.88 -11.51 -8.32
C SER A 2 -36.77 -10.48 -8.47
N LYS A 3 -37.01 -9.33 -7.87
CA LYS A 3 -36.38 -8.04 -8.10
C LYS A 3 -35.03 -7.90 -7.40
N SER A 4 -34.05 -7.35 -8.12
CA SER A 4 -32.84 -6.77 -7.56
C SER A 4 -33.19 -5.55 -6.69
N ARG A 5 -32.61 -5.46 -5.50
CA ARG A 5 -32.61 -4.24 -4.68
C ARG A 5 -31.25 -3.58 -4.76
N GLY A 6 -31.20 -2.47 -5.49
CA GLY A 6 -30.07 -1.56 -5.45
C GLY A 6 -30.07 -0.75 -4.16
N ASN A 7 -28.93 -0.65 -3.50
CA ASN A 7 -28.73 0.24 -2.36
C ASN A 7 -28.44 1.64 -2.87
N ALA A 8 -29.37 2.55 -2.56
CA ALA A 8 -29.24 3.97 -2.88
C ALA A 8 -28.36 4.67 -1.85
N VAL A 9 -27.37 5.39 -2.35
CA VAL A 9 -26.58 6.36 -1.57
C VAL A 9 -27.46 7.58 -1.32
N THR A 10 -27.69 7.90 -0.05
CA THR A 10 -28.54 9.00 0.38
C THR A 10 -27.78 10.33 0.27
N TYR A 11 -28.11 11.13 -0.74
CA TYR A 11 -27.70 12.54 -0.81
C TYR A 11 -28.62 13.38 0.11
N CYS A 12 -28.00 14.14 1.01
CA CYS A 12 -28.72 15.14 1.83
C CYS A 12 -29.22 16.28 0.95
N GLN A 13 -30.54 16.35 0.76
CA GLN A 13 -31.19 17.51 0.13
C GLN A 13 -31.40 18.62 1.17
N PHE A 14 -30.86 19.79 0.88
CA PHE A 14 -31.21 21.03 1.61
C PHE A 14 -32.50 21.62 1.06
N SER A 15 -33.50 21.76 1.91
CA SER A 15 -34.76 22.42 1.63
C SER A 15 -34.61 23.95 1.64
N SER A 16 -35.20 24.58 0.62
CA SER A 16 -35.30 26.03 0.48
C SER A 16 -36.29 26.64 1.48
N GLY A 17 -35.84 27.60 2.29
CA GLY A 17 -36.66 28.41 3.21
C GLY A 17 -36.38 29.90 3.12
N ARG A 18 -37.35 30.65 2.58
CA ARG A 18 -37.73 32.05 2.75
C ARG A 18 -36.66 33.14 2.98
N ARG A 19 -36.65 34.06 2.04
CA ARG A 19 -35.99 35.36 2.08
C ARG A 19 -36.62 36.27 3.18
N ILE A 20 -35.76 36.76 4.08
CA ILE A 20 -36.01 37.99 4.86
C ILE A 20 -34.77 38.87 4.63
N GLY A 21 -34.98 40.04 4.04
CA GLY A 21 -33.91 40.99 3.76
C GLY A 21 -33.48 41.77 5.01
N LEU A 22 -32.17 41.93 5.18
CA LEU A 22 -31.53 42.91 6.05
C LEU A 22 -30.17 43.33 5.44
N PRO A 23 -29.67 44.54 5.76
CA PRO A 23 -28.68 45.24 4.93
C PRO A 23 -27.24 44.80 5.17
N GLY A 24 -26.50 44.90 4.10
CA GLY A 24 -25.07 45.01 3.94
C GLY A 24 -24.14 44.66 5.13
N LEU A 25 -23.71 43.39 5.20
CA LEU A 25 -22.47 43.01 5.89
C LEU A 25 -21.54 42.38 4.83
N ALA A 26 -20.43 43.06 4.56
CA ALA A 26 -19.39 42.53 3.67
C ALA A 26 -18.82 41.27 4.34
N LEU A 27 -19.27 40.09 3.91
CA LEU A 27 -18.64 38.82 4.25
C LEU A 27 -17.30 38.76 3.49
N LEU A 28 -16.20 39.02 4.20
CA LEU A 28 -14.90 38.49 3.79
C LEU A 28 -15.04 36.97 3.67
N GLY A 29 -15.15 36.49 2.44
CA GLY A 29 -15.09 35.04 2.15
C GLY A 29 -13.72 34.53 2.55
N ALA A 30 -13.63 33.91 3.73
CA ALA A 30 -12.52 33.02 4.04
C ALA A 30 -12.59 31.86 3.02
N MET A 31 -11.78 31.92 1.95
CA MET A 31 -11.50 30.75 1.13
C MET A 31 -10.90 29.71 2.09
N LEU A 32 -11.68 28.72 2.47
CA LEU A 32 -11.18 27.47 3.00
C LEU A 32 -10.31 26.85 1.88
N VAL A 33 -9.01 27.11 1.95
CA VAL A 33 -8.03 26.35 1.19
C VAL A 33 -8.09 24.93 1.78
N MET A 34 -8.87 24.06 1.16
CA MET A 34 -8.75 22.64 1.44
C MET A 34 -7.31 22.26 1.11
N PRO A 35 -6.57 21.62 2.01
CA PRO A 35 -5.26 21.08 1.66
C PRO A 35 -5.47 20.14 0.47
N ALA A 36 -4.82 20.44 -0.65
CA ALA A 36 -4.74 19.51 -1.75
C ALA A 36 -4.13 18.23 -1.15
N MET A 37 -4.82 17.11 -1.26
CA MET A 37 -4.26 15.81 -0.88
C MET A 37 -3.07 15.58 -1.82
N ALA A 38 -1.87 15.85 -1.31
CA ALA A 38 -0.64 15.62 -2.06
C ALA A 38 -0.43 14.09 -2.12
N ALA A 39 -0.09 13.61 -3.32
CA ALA A 39 0.37 12.23 -3.47
C ALA A 39 1.53 11.96 -2.49
N GLU A 40 1.61 10.72 -1.99
CA GLU A 40 2.68 10.30 -1.09
C GLU A 40 4.07 10.64 -1.63
N PRO A 41 5.02 11.08 -0.77
CA PRO A 41 6.35 11.48 -1.22
C PRO A 41 7.11 10.28 -1.78
N ILE A 42 7.57 10.42 -3.02
CA ILE A 42 8.47 9.46 -3.66
C ILE A 42 9.90 9.86 -3.30
N VAL A 43 10.59 8.99 -2.55
CA VAL A 43 11.94 9.24 -2.04
C VAL A 43 12.88 8.13 -2.50
N PHE A 44 14.07 8.48 -3.01
CA PHE A 44 15.06 7.45 -3.34
C PHE A 44 15.83 7.04 -2.09
N ALA A 45 15.38 5.97 -1.43
CA ALA A 45 16.06 5.40 -0.28
C ALA A 45 17.44 4.80 -0.69
N PRO A 46 18.46 4.87 0.18
CA PRO A 46 19.81 4.37 -0.14
C PRO A 46 19.79 2.85 -0.41
N ALA A 47 20.75 2.37 -1.20
CA ALA A 47 20.93 0.93 -1.36
C ALA A 47 21.20 0.27 0.01
N PRO A 48 20.67 -0.92 0.29
CA PRO A 48 20.87 -1.59 1.56
C PRO A 48 22.35 -1.91 1.79
N ALA A 49 22.88 -1.53 2.96
CA ALA A 49 24.26 -1.81 3.36
C ALA A 49 24.45 -3.28 3.79
N ALA A 50 23.35 -3.96 4.17
CA ALA A 50 23.34 -5.38 4.53
C ALA A 50 22.19 -6.07 3.81
N ASP A 51 22.40 -7.30 3.34
CA ASP A 51 21.39 -8.07 2.64
C ASP A 51 21.50 -9.57 2.98
N ILE A 52 20.60 -10.37 2.41
CA ILE A 52 20.59 -11.83 2.52
C ILE A 52 21.23 -12.39 1.24
N ALA A 53 22.17 -13.31 1.40
CA ALA A 53 22.76 -14.03 0.27
C ALA A 53 21.69 -14.86 -0.47
N PRO A 54 21.80 -15.05 -1.80
CA PRO A 54 20.80 -15.75 -2.59
C PRO A 54 20.57 -17.23 -2.20
N GLY A 55 21.41 -17.82 -1.36
CA GLY A 55 21.32 -19.21 -0.95
C GLY A 55 21.49 -20.19 -2.13
N ASP A 56 20.67 -21.25 -2.16
CA ASP A 56 20.62 -22.22 -3.25
C ASP A 56 19.89 -21.69 -4.50
N GLY A 57 19.32 -20.50 -4.41
CA GLY A 57 18.54 -19.85 -5.46
C GLY A 57 17.11 -20.35 -5.58
N SER A 58 16.57 -21.03 -4.57
CA SER A 58 15.13 -21.28 -4.48
C SER A 58 14.36 -19.97 -4.31
N LEU A 59 13.11 -19.93 -4.80
CA LEU A 59 12.26 -18.77 -4.65
C LEU A 59 12.08 -18.41 -3.16
N GLN A 60 12.18 -17.13 -2.88
CA GLN A 60 12.03 -16.56 -1.54
C GLN A 60 10.70 -15.81 -1.41
N THR A 61 10.31 -15.53 -0.17
CA THR A 61 9.09 -14.78 0.13
C THR A 61 9.38 -13.60 1.06
N ALA A 62 8.79 -12.45 0.75
CA ALA A 62 8.69 -11.30 1.65
C ALA A 62 7.21 -10.99 1.88
N VAL A 63 6.86 -10.55 3.10
CA VAL A 63 5.50 -10.09 3.45
C VAL A 63 5.59 -8.69 4.03
N LEU A 64 4.89 -7.74 3.40
CA LEU A 64 4.97 -6.31 3.70
C LEU A 64 3.58 -5.71 3.80
N SER A 65 3.39 -4.79 4.73
CA SER A 65 2.19 -3.95 4.87
C SER A 65 2.61 -2.49 4.70
N GLY A 66 1.95 -1.75 3.82
CA GLY A 66 2.35 -0.38 3.48
C GLY A 66 1.18 0.51 3.06
N GLY A 67 0.03 0.38 3.72
CA GLY A 67 -1.21 1.03 3.34
C GLY A 67 -2.10 0.14 2.50
N CYS A 68 -2.97 0.73 1.67
CA CYS A 68 -3.82 -0.01 0.76
C CYS A 68 -3.02 -1.00 -0.10
N PHE A 69 -3.38 -2.26 -0.02
CA PHE A 69 -2.66 -3.34 -0.71
C PHE A 69 -2.74 -3.28 -2.24
N TRP A 70 -3.74 -2.57 -2.83
CA TRP A 70 -3.84 -2.40 -4.27
C TRP A 70 -2.59 -1.72 -4.86
N GLY A 71 -2.17 -0.62 -4.26
CA GLY A 71 -0.99 0.12 -4.70
C GLY A 71 0.31 -0.62 -4.42
N VAL A 72 0.41 -1.24 -3.23
CA VAL A 72 1.62 -2.01 -2.86
C VAL A 72 1.74 -3.24 -3.76
N GLN A 73 0.65 -3.97 -4.04
CA GLN A 73 0.63 -5.08 -4.98
C GLN A 73 1.08 -4.62 -6.38
N GLY A 74 0.44 -3.55 -6.91
CA GLY A 74 0.76 -3.01 -8.23
C GLY A 74 2.23 -2.61 -8.39
N VAL A 75 2.85 -2.03 -7.34
CA VAL A 75 4.30 -1.73 -7.36
C VAL A 75 5.11 -2.99 -7.59
N TYR A 76 4.88 -4.06 -6.80
CA TYR A 76 5.71 -5.27 -6.87
C TYR A 76 5.38 -6.18 -8.06
N GLU A 77 4.19 -6.11 -8.62
CA GLU A 77 3.83 -6.74 -9.90
C GLU A 77 4.68 -6.23 -11.06
N HIS A 78 5.16 -4.99 -10.96
CA HIS A 78 6.03 -4.37 -11.95
C HIS A 78 7.54 -4.49 -11.64
N VAL A 79 7.96 -5.41 -10.78
CA VAL A 79 9.38 -5.57 -10.40
C VAL A 79 9.97 -6.84 -11.03
N LYS A 80 11.05 -6.67 -11.81
CA LYS A 80 11.82 -7.80 -12.36
C LYS A 80 12.40 -8.66 -11.24
N GLY A 81 12.29 -9.98 -11.39
CA GLY A 81 12.70 -10.95 -10.37
C GLY A 81 11.59 -11.31 -9.38
N VAL A 82 10.50 -10.54 -9.32
CA VAL A 82 9.27 -10.94 -8.64
C VAL A 82 8.52 -11.90 -9.57
N THR A 83 8.05 -13.02 -9.02
CA THR A 83 7.36 -14.08 -9.78
C THR A 83 5.87 -14.15 -9.43
N LYS A 84 5.48 -13.65 -8.25
CA LYS A 84 4.07 -13.56 -7.83
C LYS A 84 3.89 -12.57 -6.69
N VAL A 85 2.78 -11.87 -6.70
CA VAL A 85 2.35 -11.00 -5.60
C VAL A 85 0.89 -11.29 -5.25
N TRP A 86 0.61 -11.56 -3.98
CA TRP A 86 -0.75 -11.70 -3.47
C TRP A 86 -1.08 -10.53 -2.54
N ALA A 87 -2.21 -9.87 -2.76
CA ALA A 87 -2.83 -9.01 -1.76
C ALA A 87 -3.52 -9.85 -0.69
N GLY A 88 -3.50 -9.41 0.56
CA GLY A 88 -4.10 -10.14 1.67
C GLY A 88 -3.91 -9.48 3.02
N TYR A 89 -4.01 -10.28 4.05
CA TYR A 89 -4.03 -9.83 5.45
C TYR A 89 -2.98 -10.57 6.27
N ALA A 90 -2.25 -9.85 7.13
CA ALA A 90 -1.30 -10.43 8.07
C ALA A 90 -1.44 -9.80 9.46
N GLY A 91 -1.09 -10.53 10.51
CA GLY A 91 -1.05 -10.07 11.91
C GLY A 91 -2.25 -10.44 12.77
N GLY A 92 -3.40 -10.68 12.18
CA GLY A 92 -4.60 -11.16 12.88
C GLY A 92 -4.83 -12.67 12.78
N SER A 93 -6.00 -13.13 13.18
CA SER A 93 -6.38 -14.54 13.13
C SER A 93 -7.10 -14.91 11.82
N ALA A 94 -7.05 -16.20 11.43
CA ALA A 94 -7.77 -16.70 10.25
C ALA A 94 -9.28 -16.40 10.28
N ALA A 95 -9.88 -16.40 11.46
CA ALA A 95 -11.32 -16.18 11.63
C ALA A 95 -11.78 -14.76 11.28
N THR A 96 -10.84 -13.79 11.24
CA THR A 96 -11.13 -12.38 10.97
C THR A 96 -10.50 -11.87 9.66
N ALA A 97 -9.90 -12.77 8.87
CA ALA A 97 -9.20 -12.44 7.64
C ALA A 97 -10.17 -12.32 6.45
N GLN A 98 -11.07 -11.35 6.51
CA GLN A 98 -12.04 -11.00 5.48
C GLN A 98 -12.15 -9.46 5.40
N TYR A 99 -12.29 -8.92 4.20
CA TYR A 99 -12.25 -7.49 3.95
C TYR A 99 -13.20 -6.69 4.86
N GLU A 100 -14.47 -7.07 4.90
CA GLU A 100 -15.49 -6.39 5.71
C GLU A 100 -15.14 -6.35 7.21
N THR A 101 -14.42 -7.36 7.69
CA THR A 101 -14.02 -7.45 9.11
C THR A 101 -12.74 -6.66 9.36
N VAL A 102 -11.75 -6.78 8.46
CA VAL A 102 -10.45 -6.11 8.57
C VAL A 102 -10.60 -4.60 8.44
N SER A 103 -11.49 -4.13 7.56
CA SER A 103 -11.79 -2.70 7.34
C SER A 103 -12.26 -1.97 8.61
N GLY A 104 -12.78 -2.71 9.60
CA GLY A 104 -13.13 -2.17 10.91
C GLY A 104 -11.94 -1.78 11.80
N GLY A 105 -10.71 -2.14 11.44
CA GLY A 105 -9.46 -1.71 12.10
C GLY A 105 -9.17 -2.35 13.46
N ASN A 106 -9.94 -3.34 13.91
CA ASN A 106 -9.86 -3.93 15.26
C ASN A 106 -9.47 -5.42 15.29
N THR A 107 -9.08 -5.98 14.15
CA THR A 107 -8.77 -7.42 14.00
C THR A 107 -7.32 -7.78 14.30
N GLY A 108 -6.44 -6.78 14.40
CA GLY A 108 -4.99 -6.95 14.44
C GLY A 108 -4.35 -7.19 13.06
N HIS A 109 -5.15 -7.43 12.01
CA HIS A 109 -4.65 -7.51 10.65
C HIS A 109 -4.14 -6.17 10.14
N ALA A 110 -3.12 -6.22 9.27
CA ALA A 110 -2.79 -5.17 8.34
C ALA A 110 -3.03 -5.66 6.91
N GLU A 111 -3.49 -4.76 6.03
CA GLU A 111 -3.43 -4.99 4.59
C GLU A 111 -1.98 -5.21 4.19
N SER A 112 -1.73 -6.28 3.48
CA SER A 112 -0.38 -6.80 3.26
C SER A 112 -0.26 -7.35 1.85
N VAL A 113 0.98 -7.42 1.37
CA VAL A 113 1.32 -8.17 0.16
C VAL A 113 2.29 -9.28 0.48
N LYS A 114 2.08 -10.46 -0.12
CA LYS A 114 3.02 -11.57 -0.10
C LYS A 114 3.71 -11.66 -1.45
N ILE A 115 4.99 -11.35 -1.47
CA ILE A 115 5.85 -11.22 -2.64
C ILE A 115 6.70 -12.49 -2.74
N THR A 116 6.56 -13.24 -3.83
CA THR A 116 7.46 -14.36 -4.17
C THR A 116 8.45 -13.88 -5.21
N TYR A 117 9.76 -14.09 -4.98
CA TYR A 117 10.81 -13.56 -5.84
C TYR A 117 11.97 -14.53 -6.01
N ASP A 118 12.72 -14.35 -7.10
CA ASP A 118 13.97 -15.04 -7.39
C ASP A 118 15.15 -14.24 -6.78
N PRO A 119 15.81 -14.76 -5.73
CA PRO A 119 16.89 -14.05 -5.04
C PRO A 119 18.15 -13.87 -5.91
N LYS A 120 18.26 -14.54 -7.07
CA LYS A 120 19.33 -14.32 -8.05
C LYS A 120 19.08 -13.09 -8.92
N GLN A 121 17.82 -12.62 -9.02
CA GLN A 121 17.44 -11.47 -9.82
C GLN A 121 17.18 -10.22 -8.97
N ILE A 122 16.57 -10.39 -7.79
CA ILE A 122 16.30 -9.31 -6.84
C ILE A 122 16.51 -9.80 -5.42
N THR A 123 17.21 -9.01 -4.61
CA THR A 123 17.49 -9.34 -3.21
C THR A 123 16.40 -8.86 -2.28
N TYR A 124 16.36 -9.40 -1.05
CA TYR A 124 15.44 -8.96 -0.01
C TYR A 124 15.63 -7.48 0.34
N GLY A 125 16.88 -7.04 0.48
CA GLY A 125 17.19 -5.64 0.74
C GLY A 125 16.73 -4.72 -0.40
N LYS A 126 16.83 -5.16 -1.67
CA LYS A 126 16.30 -4.40 -2.79
C LYS A 126 14.77 -4.29 -2.74
N ILE A 127 14.06 -5.34 -2.33
CA ILE A 127 12.61 -5.28 -2.07
C ILE A 127 12.30 -4.22 -1.01
N LEU A 128 13.06 -4.19 0.09
CA LEU A 128 12.89 -3.17 1.13
C LEU A 128 13.24 -1.76 0.63
N GLN A 129 14.25 -1.61 -0.24
CA GLN A 129 14.58 -0.33 -0.86
C GLN A 129 13.41 0.22 -1.67
N ILE A 130 12.76 -0.62 -2.48
CA ILE A 130 11.55 -0.25 -3.23
C ILE A 130 10.43 0.14 -2.26
N PHE A 131 10.22 -0.63 -1.19
CA PHE A 131 9.20 -0.40 -0.18
C PHE A 131 9.26 1.01 0.38
N PHE A 132 10.42 1.40 0.91
CA PHE A 132 10.65 2.72 1.50
C PHE A 132 10.79 3.85 0.48
N SER A 133 11.01 3.53 -0.80
CA SER A 133 11.16 4.55 -1.83
C SER A 133 9.84 4.97 -2.47
N VAL A 134 8.92 4.02 -2.68
CA VAL A 134 7.73 4.25 -3.51
C VAL A 134 6.45 3.60 -3.00
N ALA A 135 6.51 2.58 -2.15
CA ALA A 135 5.34 1.80 -1.79
C ALA A 135 4.63 2.31 -0.52
N THR A 136 5.35 2.93 0.40
CA THR A 136 4.81 3.40 1.69
C THR A 136 5.51 4.67 2.16
N ASN A 137 4.79 5.51 2.89
CA ASN A 137 5.37 6.56 3.71
C ASN A 137 5.65 5.97 5.10
N PRO A 138 6.93 5.72 5.46
CA PRO A 138 7.26 5.01 6.68
C PRO A 138 7.08 5.83 7.96
N THR A 139 6.68 7.11 7.85
CA THR A 139 6.47 8.01 8.99
C THR A 139 5.02 8.08 9.44
N GLU A 140 4.10 7.45 8.71
CA GLU A 140 2.67 7.48 8.98
C GLU A 140 2.25 6.34 9.91
N LEU A 141 1.81 6.72 11.10
CA LEU A 141 1.40 5.75 12.13
C LEU A 141 -0.09 5.43 12.00
N ASN A 142 -0.39 4.18 11.61
CA ASN A 142 -1.76 3.67 11.44
C ASN A 142 -2.59 4.45 10.39
N TYR A 143 -1.95 4.95 9.38
CA TYR A 143 -2.58 5.50 8.18
C TYR A 143 -1.60 5.50 7.01
N GLN A 144 -2.09 5.65 5.78
CA GLN A 144 -1.28 5.88 4.57
C GLN A 144 -2.10 6.72 3.59
N GLY A 145 -1.63 7.95 3.32
CA GLY A 145 -2.37 8.88 2.47
C GLY A 145 -3.80 9.07 2.97
N PRO A 146 -4.84 8.77 2.14
CA PRO A 146 -6.22 9.00 2.55
C PRO A 146 -6.76 7.93 3.51
N ASP A 147 -6.07 6.80 3.67
CA ASP A 147 -6.59 5.65 4.41
C ASP A 147 -6.16 5.69 5.87
N GLU A 148 -7.13 5.72 6.78
CA GLU A 148 -6.91 5.76 8.21
C GLU A 148 -7.31 4.44 8.88
N GLY A 149 -6.51 4.00 9.85
CA GLY A 149 -6.76 2.82 10.65
C GLY A 149 -5.55 1.90 10.78
N THR A 150 -5.56 1.05 11.81
CA THR A 150 -4.45 0.13 12.11
C THR A 150 -4.19 -0.88 10.99
N GLN A 151 -5.18 -1.16 10.16
CA GLN A 151 -5.07 -2.03 8.99
C GLN A 151 -4.19 -1.43 7.87
N TYR A 152 -3.95 -0.12 7.88
CA TYR A 152 -3.08 0.57 6.91
C TYR A 152 -1.68 0.91 7.46
N ARG A 153 -1.32 0.37 8.62
CA ARG A 153 0.00 0.58 9.21
C ARG A 153 1.12 0.02 8.34
N SER A 154 2.29 0.65 8.41
CA SER A 154 3.51 0.15 7.79
C SER A 154 4.15 -0.93 8.67
N GLU A 155 4.38 -2.13 8.09
CA GLU A 155 4.95 -3.26 8.83
C GLU A 155 5.70 -4.25 7.91
N ILE A 156 6.78 -4.81 8.40
CA ILE A 156 7.57 -5.87 7.76
C ILE A 156 7.40 -7.16 8.58
N TRP A 157 6.85 -8.20 7.96
CA TRP A 157 6.62 -9.51 8.59
C TRP A 157 7.80 -10.42 8.29
N ALA A 158 8.75 -10.51 9.21
CA ALA A 158 9.97 -11.27 9.00
C ALA A 158 9.71 -12.78 9.06
N MET A 159 9.99 -13.48 7.96
CA MET A 159 9.84 -14.92 7.84
C MET A 159 10.87 -15.71 8.64
N ASN A 160 12.03 -15.10 8.93
CA ASN A 160 13.14 -15.70 9.66
C ASN A 160 14.05 -14.63 10.29
N ALA A 161 15.06 -15.09 11.03
CA ALA A 161 15.98 -14.20 11.73
C ALA A 161 16.82 -13.30 10.80
N ASP A 162 17.17 -13.78 9.61
CA ASP A 162 17.95 -13.00 8.64
C ASP A 162 17.10 -11.86 8.06
N GLN A 163 15.85 -12.12 7.69
CA GLN A 163 14.94 -11.06 7.27
C GLN A 163 14.73 -10.02 8.38
N ALA A 164 14.53 -10.46 9.61
CA ALA A 164 14.39 -9.54 10.75
C ALA A 164 15.64 -8.67 10.96
N ARG A 165 16.82 -9.27 10.85
CA ARG A 165 18.11 -8.58 10.98
C ARG A 165 18.29 -7.54 9.88
N VAL A 166 18.08 -7.92 8.61
CA VAL A 166 18.24 -7.03 7.45
C VAL A 166 17.20 -5.90 7.50
N ALA A 167 15.93 -6.20 7.81
CA ALA A 167 14.89 -5.19 7.90
C ALA A 167 15.20 -4.13 8.98
N LYS A 168 15.59 -4.55 10.17
CA LYS A 168 15.96 -3.64 11.26
C LYS A 168 17.19 -2.80 10.91
N ALA A 169 18.22 -3.41 10.33
CA ALA A 169 19.43 -2.70 9.89
C ALA A 169 19.08 -1.67 8.78
N TYR A 170 18.19 -2.04 7.86
CA TYR A 170 17.80 -1.15 6.79
C TYR A 170 16.93 0.02 7.26
N ILE A 171 15.99 -0.21 8.18
CA ILE A 171 15.23 0.87 8.83
C ILE A 171 16.18 1.87 9.50
N ALA A 172 17.16 1.38 10.28
CA ALA A 172 18.15 2.25 10.92
C ALA A 172 18.99 3.04 9.90
N GLN A 173 19.34 2.41 8.77
CA GLN A 173 20.07 3.08 7.68
C GLN A 173 19.24 4.18 7.02
N VAL A 174 17.96 3.93 6.74
CA VAL A 174 17.05 4.90 6.12
C VAL A 174 16.75 6.06 7.07
N ASP A 175 16.56 5.76 8.36
CA ASP A 175 16.35 6.78 9.40
C ASP A 175 17.57 7.69 9.55
N ALA A 176 18.77 7.10 9.58
CA ALA A 176 20.04 7.84 9.65
C ALA A 176 20.32 8.70 8.39
N ALA A 177 19.70 8.39 7.26
CA ALA A 177 19.81 9.18 6.05
C ALA A 177 18.95 10.47 6.06
N HIS A 178 18.08 10.62 7.06
CA HIS A 178 17.20 11.79 7.26
C HIS A 178 16.40 12.18 6.01
N LEU A 179 15.91 11.18 5.27
CA LEU A 179 15.15 11.39 4.03
C LEU A 179 13.70 11.80 4.27
N PHE A 180 13.20 11.50 5.45
CA PHE A 180 11.83 11.80 5.86
C PHE A 180 11.83 12.88 6.95
N SER A 181 10.74 13.66 7.01
CA SER A 181 10.59 14.77 7.95
C SER A 181 10.23 14.34 9.39
N ALA A 182 9.92 13.06 9.58
CA ALA A 182 9.55 12.48 10.88
C ALA A 182 10.22 11.10 11.05
N PRO A 183 10.30 10.58 12.28
CA PRO A 183 10.85 9.25 12.55
C PRO A 183 10.10 8.13 11.82
N ILE A 184 10.82 7.08 11.44
CA ILE A 184 10.24 5.88 10.84
C ILE A 184 9.45 5.11 11.91
N VAL A 185 8.18 4.83 11.63
CA VAL A 185 7.27 4.07 12.50
C VAL A 185 7.01 2.65 12.00
N THR A 186 7.63 2.27 10.88
CA THR A 186 7.51 0.91 10.30
C THR A 186 7.97 -0.14 11.31
N ARG A 187 7.13 -1.11 11.61
CA ARG A 187 7.42 -2.19 12.55
C ARG A 187 8.09 -3.37 11.85
N VAL A 188 8.83 -4.18 12.62
CA VAL A 188 9.38 -5.47 12.17
C VAL A 188 8.95 -6.53 13.16
N ASP A 189 7.94 -7.28 12.81
CA ASP A 189 7.37 -8.34 13.63
C ASP A 189 7.57 -9.73 13.00
N PRO A 190 7.59 -10.79 13.82
CA PRO A 190 7.66 -12.16 13.29
C PRO A 190 6.43 -12.49 12.44
N TYR A 191 6.67 -13.11 11.29
CA TYR A 191 5.58 -13.64 10.46
C TYR A 191 4.80 -14.73 11.19
N ARG A 192 3.48 -14.61 11.24
CA ARG A 192 2.58 -15.55 11.90
C ARG A 192 1.52 -16.16 10.98
N GLY A 193 1.49 -15.74 9.73
CA GLY A 193 0.52 -16.18 8.73
C GLY A 193 0.13 -15.04 7.79
N PHE A 194 -0.31 -15.44 6.60
CA PHE A 194 -0.85 -14.55 5.59
C PHE A 194 -2.13 -15.19 5.02
N TYR A 195 -3.16 -14.41 4.90
CA TYR A 195 -4.45 -14.82 4.38
C TYR A 195 -4.71 -14.03 3.10
N PRO A 196 -4.78 -14.69 1.93
CA PRO A 196 -5.10 -13.98 0.68
C PRO A 196 -6.42 -13.24 0.81
N ALA A 197 -6.45 -12.02 0.31
CA ALA A 197 -7.69 -11.27 0.16
C ALA A 197 -8.53 -11.89 -0.96
N GLU A 198 -9.79 -11.51 -0.99
CA GLU A 198 -10.78 -11.97 -1.95
C GLU A 198 -10.32 -11.72 -3.38
N ASP A 199 -10.73 -12.56 -4.30
CA ASP A 199 -10.28 -12.55 -5.70
C ASP A 199 -10.50 -11.19 -6.40
N TYR A 200 -11.54 -10.44 -6.02
CA TYR A 200 -11.81 -9.12 -6.60
C TYR A 200 -10.85 -8.02 -6.17
N HIS A 201 -10.03 -8.27 -5.15
CA HIS A 201 -8.94 -7.38 -4.74
C HIS A 201 -7.62 -7.66 -5.45
N GLN A 202 -7.47 -8.86 -6.03
CA GLN A 202 -6.22 -9.23 -6.68
C GLN A 202 -6.06 -8.48 -8.00
N ASP A 203 -4.83 -8.01 -8.25
CA ASP A 203 -4.45 -7.33 -9.50
C ASP A 203 -5.31 -6.07 -9.77
N PHE A 204 -5.89 -5.48 -8.71
CA PHE A 204 -6.91 -4.43 -8.82
C PHE A 204 -6.39 -3.19 -9.56
N LEU A 205 -5.17 -2.75 -9.26
CA LEU A 205 -4.54 -1.60 -9.93
C LEU A 205 -4.44 -1.83 -11.46
N VAL A 206 -4.02 -3.03 -11.85
CA VAL A 206 -3.82 -3.37 -13.27
C VAL A 206 -5.15 -3.43 -14.02
N HIS A 207 -6.20 -3.93 -13.37
CA HIS A 207 -7.51 -4.07 -13.98
C HIS A 207 -8.35 -2.79 -13.95
N ASN A 208 -8.06 -1.85 -13.05
CA ASN A 208 -8.86 -0.64 -12.82
C ASN A 208 -7.99 0.65 -12.79
N PRO A 209 -7.14 0.89 -13.81
CA PRO A 209 -6.19 2.02 -13.76
C PRO A 209 -6.88 3.39 -13.75
N ASP A 210 -8.12 3.47 -14.25
CA ASP A 210 -8.92 4.70 -14.33
C ASP A 210 -9.85 4.89 -13.11
N TYR A 211 -9.83 3.97 -12.13
CA TYR A 211 -10.56 4.17 -10.88
C TYR A 211 -9.93 5.33 -10.11
N ASP A 212 -10.70 6.33 -9.73
CA ASP A 212 -10.20 7.59 -9.17
C ASP A 212 -9.17 7.39 -8.05
N TYR A 213 -9.44 6.50 -7.09
CA TYR A 213 -8.51 6.18 -6.01
C TYR A 213 -7.16 5.68 -6.55
N ILE A 214 -7.20 4.74 -7.50
CA ILE A 214 -6.01 4.15 -8.14
C ILE A 214 -5.22 5.22 -8.90
N ALA A 215 -5.92 6.02 -9.71
CA ALA A 215 -5.29 7.06 -10.52
C ALA A 215 -4.56 8.11 -9.67
N TYR A 216 -5.17 8.51 -8.53
CA TYR A 216 -4.61 9.56 -7.66
C TYR A 216 -3.59 9.05 -6.65
N ASN A 217 -3.78 7.85 -6.09
CA ASN A 217 -2.97 7.37 -4.97
C ASN A 217 -1.95 6.29 -5.35
N ASP A 218 -2.26 5.42 -6.30
CA ASP A 218 -1.46 4.21 -6.54
C ASP A 218 -0.66 4.25 -7.85
N ILE A 219 -1.21 4.77 -8.93
CA ILE A 219 -0.46 4.97 -10.19
C ILE A 219 0.82 5.78 -9.97
N PRO A 220 0.85 6.86 -9.16
CA PRO A 220 2.07 7.58 -8.85
C PRO A 220 3.18 6.72 -8.23
N LYS A 221 2.82 5.70 -7.42
CA LYS A 221 3.80 4.76 -6.82
C LYS A 221 4.48 3.92 -7.90
N VAL A 222 3.72 3.39 -8.86
CA VAL A 222 4.25 2.61 -10.01
C VAL A 222 5.10 3.49 -10.93
N GLN A 223 4.67 4.73 -11.18
CA GLN A 223 5.47 5.72 -11.93
C GLN A 223 6.76 6.06 -11.19
N GLY A 224 6.71 6.16 -9.86
CA GLY A 224 7.87 6.31 -8.99
C GLY A 224 8.85 5.15 -9.13
N LEU A 225 8.36 3.91 -9.13
CA LEU A 225 9.17 2.71 -9.39
C LEU A 225 9.87 2.81 -10.75
N GLN A 226 9.12 3.13 -11.81
CA GLN A 226 9.68 3.27 -13.16
C GLN A 226 10.76 4.35 -13.22
N LYS A 227 10.53 5.49 -12.58
CA LYS A 227 11.44 6.63 -12.56
C LYS A 227 12.73 6.35 -11.76
N LEU A 228 12.58 5.78 -10.55
CA LEU A 228 13.70 5.60 -9.63
C LEU A 228 14.48 4.30 -9.88
N PHE A 229 13.82 3.28 -10.44
CA PHE A 229 14.39 1.96 -10.63
C PHE A 229 14.20 1.43 -12.07
N PRO A 230 14.56 2.20 -13.12
CA PRO A 230 14.28 1.82 -14.52
C PRO A 230 14.90 0.47 -14.91
N GLY A 231 16.03 0.08 -14.31
CA GLY A 231 16.71 -1.18 -14.60
C GLY A 231 15.93 -2.43 -14.14
N ILE A 232 15.12 -2.30 -13.10
CA ILE A 232 14.32 -3.41 -12.53
C ILE A 232 12.82 -3.24 -12.73
N TYR A 233 12.37 -2.15 -13.33
CA TYR A 233 10.97 -1.97 -13.70
C TYR A 233 10.60 -2.91 -14.86
N ALA A 234 9.49 -3.62 -14.73
CA ALA A 234 8.86 -4.46 -15.77
C ALA A 234 7.59 -3.78 -16.26
N SER A 235 7.50 -3.51 -17.57
CA SER A 235 6.30 -2.90 -18.17
C SER A 235 5.09 -3.84 -18.19
N THR A 236 5.35 -5.17 -18.20
CA THR A 236 4.32 -6.20 -18.09
C THR A 236 4.27 -6.69 -16.65
N PRO A 237 3.16 -6.52 -15.93
CA PRO A 237 3.04 -6.98 -14.55
C PRO A 237 2.93 -8.50 -14.45
N VAL A 238 3.37 -9.05 -13.31
CA VAL A 238 3.09 -10.45 -12.94
C VAL A 238 1.80 -10.51 -12.14
N LEU A 239 0.77 -11.14 -12.69
CA LEU A 239 -0.55 -11.18 -12.07
C LEU A 239 -0.69 -12.33 -11.06
N ALA A 240 -1.42 -12.07 -9.96
CA ALA A 240 -1.84 -13.09 -9.02
C ALA A 240 -2.81 -14.08 -9.67
N LEU A 241 -3.78 -13.56 -10.45
CA LEU A 241 -4.83 -14.32 -11.12
C LEU A 241 -4.79 -14.12 -12.65
N PRO A 242 -3.80 -14.68 -13.36
CA PRO A 242 -3.73 -14.52 -14.80
C PRO A 242 -4.99 -15.08 -15.49
N GLY A 243 -5.59 -14.28 -16.38
CA GLY A 243 -6.79 -14.67 -17.15
C GLY A 243 -8.13 -14.26 -16.55
N LYS A 244 -8.18 -13.61 -15.37
CA LYS A 244 -9.37 -12.89 -14.93
C LYS A 244 -9.33 -11.46 -15.48
N SER A 245 -10.31 -11.10 -16.30
CA SER A 245 -10.60 -9.69 -16.59
C SER A 245 -11.35 -9.06 -15.42
N ALA A 246 -11.23 -7.74 -15.25
CA ALA A 246 -12.10 -6.99 -14.35
C ALA A 246 -13.57 -7.33 -14.63
N SER A 247 -14.31 -7.79 -13.64
CA SER A 247 -15.74 -8.10 -13.71
C SER A 247 -16.57 -6.92 -13.18
#